data_3383d15dbf80ac84a19ede7f18e243eb
#
_entry.id   3383d15dbf80ac84a19ede7f18e243eb
#
_cell.length_a   1.000
_cell.length_b   1.000
_cell.length_c   1.000
_cell.angle_alpha   90.00
_cell.angle_beta   90.00
_cell.angle_gamma   90.00
#
_symmetry.space_group_name_H-M   'P 1'
#
loop_
_entity.id
_entity.type
_entity.pdbx_description
1 polymer ?
#
loop_
_entity_poly.entity_id
_entity_poly.type
_entity_poly.pdbx_seq_one_letter_code
_entity_poly.pdbx_strand_id
1 'polypeptide(L)' 'MKNLTELKGSWNETKGKLKQKFALLTDSDLLLVEGKQDEMLGRLQTKLGKTKSEIQKVISEL' A
#
# COMPACT_ATOMS: atom_id res chain seq x y z
N MET A 1 7.90 -11.23 -6.66
CA MET A 1 7.33 -10.12 -5.88
C MET A 1 5.96 -9.74 -6.45
N LYS A 2 4.96 -9.64 -5.61
CA LYS A 2 3.63 -9.20 -6.05
C LYS A 2 3.65 -7.71 -6.37
N ASN A 3 2.99 -7.32 -7.45
CA ASN A 3 2.78 -5.92 -7.75
C ASN A 3 1.35 -5.52 -7.36
N LEU A 4 1.02 -4.24 -7.44
CA LEU A 4 -0.30 -3.75 -7.04
C LEU A 4 -1.42 -4.32 -7.91
N THR A 5 -1.16 -4.61 -9.17
CA THR A 5 -2.14 -5.22 -10.05
C THR A 5 -2.53 -6.61 -9.55
N GLU A 6 -1.56 -7.40 -9.13
CA GLU A 6 -1.80 -8.73 -8.58
C GLU A 6 -2.55 -8.67 -7.26
N LEU A 7 -2.36 -7.61 -6.48
CA LEU A 7 -2.99 -7.45 -5.18
C LEU A 7 -4.44 -6.98 -5.26
N LYS A 8 -4.88 -6.55 -6.43
CA LYS A 8 -6.21 -5.96 -6.60
C LYS A 8 -7.34 -6.83 -6.06
N GLY A 9 -7.25 -8.15 -6.29
CA GLY A 9 -8.26 -9.11 -5.82
C GLY A 9 -8.23 -9.37 -4.32
N SER A 10 -7.10 -9.10 -3.65
CA SER A 10 -6.94 -9.33 -2.21
C SER A 10 -6.62 -8.05 -1.46
N TRP A 11 -6.95 -6.91 -2.03
CA TRP A 11 -6.57 -5.61 -1.47
C TRP A 11 -7.17 -5.36 -0.09
N ASN A 12 -8.40 -5.78 0.16
CA ASN A 12 -9.02 -5.58 1.47
C ASN A 12 -8.22 -6.26 2.58
N GLU A 13 -7.74 -7.46 2.32
CA GLU A 13 -6.91 -8.19 3.27
C GLU A 13 -5.56 -7.50 3.45
N THR A 14 -4.92 -7.12 2.35
CA THR A 14 -3.64 -6.41 2.37
C THR A 14 -3.76 -5.09 3.11
N LYS A 15 -4.84 -4.36 2.85
CA LYS A 15 -5.12 -3.09 3.52
C LYS A 15 -5.20 -3.26 5.03
N GLY A 16 -5.92 -4.28 5.47
CA GLY A 16 -6.03 -4.58 6.90
C GLY A 16 -4.68 -4.86 7.54
N LYS A 17 -3.84 -5.63 6.86
CA LYS A 17 -2.49 -5.94 7.35
C LYS A 17 -1.62 -4.70 7.41
N LEU A 18 -1.70 -3.84 6.41
CA LEU A 18 -0.95 -2.58 6.39
C LEU A 18 -1.36 -1.67 7.54
N LYS A 19 -2.65 -1.59 7.84
CA LYS A 19 -3.14 -0.77 8.95
C LYS A 19 -2.67 -1.31 10.30
N GLN A 20 -2.54 -2.61 10.43
CA GLN A 20 -1.98 -3.22 11.64
C GLN A 20 -0.50 -2.96 11.78
N LYS A 21 0.23 -3.02 10.68
CA LYS A 21 1.67 -2.82 10.67
C LYS A 21 2.04 -1.35 10.86
N PHE A 22 1.27 -0.47 10.27
CA PHE A 22 1.47 0.97 10.33
C PHE A 22 0.18 1.65 10.80
N ALA A 23 0.01 1.76 12.10
CA ALA A 23 -1.21 2.30 12.71
C ALA A 23 -1.55 3.72 12.24
N LEU A 24 -0.57 4.42 11.72
CA LEU A 24 -0.68 5.74 11.15
C LEU A 24 -1.53 5.79 9.87
N LEU A 25 -1.64 4.67 9.15
CA LEU A 25 -2.35 4.62 7.88
C LEU A 25 -3.87 4.57 8.08
N THR A 26 -4.59 5.30 7.24
CA THR A 26 -6.05 5.33 7.25
C THR A 26 -6.58 4.66 5.98
N ASP A 27 -7.90 4.43 5.94
CA ASP A 27 -8.54 3.90 4.73
C ASP A 27 -8.33 4.82 3.53
N SER A 28 -8.33 6.14 3.76
CA SER A 28 -8.09 7.10 2.68
C SER A 28 -6.70 6.98 2.09
N ASP A 29 -5.70 6.71 2.95
CA ASP A 29 -4.33 6.53 2.49
C ASP A 29 -4.17 5.27 1.64
N LEU A 30 -5.00 4.27 1.88
CA LEU A 30 -4.91 2.97 1.25
C LEU A 30 -5.98 2.76 0.16
N LEU A 31 -6.58 3.84 -0.30
CA LEU A 31 -7.57 3.78 -1.37
C LEU A 31 -6.88 3.44 -2.69
N LEU A 32 -7.07 2.21 -3.14
CA LEU A 32 -6.52 1.73 -4.39
C LEU A 32 -7.55 1.90 -5.49
N VAL A 33 -7.38 2.92 -6.31
CA VAL A 33 -8.24 3.20 -7.46
C VAL A 33 -7.50 2.76 -8.71
N GLU A 34 -8.20 2.07 -9.60
CA GLU A 34 -7.61 1.61 -10.86
C GLU A 34 -6.99 2.78 -11.62
N GLY A 35 -5.74 2.60 -12.05
CA GLY A 35 -5.02 3.64 -12.76
C GLY A 35 -4.39 4.70 -11.86
N LYS A 36 -4.55 4.59 -10.54
CA LYS A 36 -4.01 5.58 -9.60
C LYS A 36 -3.13 4.98 -8.52
N GLN A 37 -2.53 3.83 -8.80
CA GLN A 37 -1.64 3.17 -7.86
C GLN A 37 -0.45 4.05 -7.48
N ASP A 38 0.07 4.82 -8.43
CA ASP A 38 1.22 5.69 -8.16
C ASP A 38 0.86 6.80 -7.17
N GLU A 39 -0.36 7.31 -7.21
CA GLU A 39 -0.82 8.30 -6.23
C GLU A 39 -0.87 7.70 -4.83
N MET A 40 -1.39 6.49 -4.73
CA MET A 40 -1.42 5.80 -3.45
C MET A 40 -0.01 5.58 -2.91
N LEU A 41 0.89 5.09 -3.76
CA LEU A 41 2.28 4.89 -3.36
C LEU A 41 2.94 6.18 -2.92
N GLY A 42 2.65 7.29 -3.59
CA GLY A 42 3.16 8.60 -3.21
C GLY A 42 2.70 9.02 -1.83
N ARG A 43 1.42 8.80 -1.52
CA ARG A 43 0.90 9.09 -0.18
C ARG A 43 1.60 8.26 0.88
N LEU A 44 1.79 6.96 0.62
CA LEU A 44 2.46 6.08 1.56
C LEU A 44 3.92 6.47 1.77
N GLN A 45 4.61 6.84 0.71
CA GLN A 45 5.99 7.30 0.79
C GLN A 45 6.12 8.51 1.71
N THR A 46 5.25 9.49 1.52
CA THR A 46 5.25 10.70 2.33
C THR A 46 4.93 10.40 3.79
N LYS A 47 3.90 9.60 4.01
CA LYS A 47 3.41 9.33 5.36
C LYS A 47 4.36 8.46 6.16
N LEU A 48 4.99 7.48 5.51
CA LEU A 48 5.87 6.52 6.18
C LEU A 48 7.35 6.90 6.09
N GLY A 49 7.69 7.90 5.29
CA GLY A 49 9.09 8.30 5.10
C GLY A 49 9.92 7.21 4.43
N LYS A 50 9.30 6.43 3.54
CA LYS A 50 9.96 5.32 2.84
C LYS A 50 9.99 5.56 1.35
N THR A 51 10.91 4.90 0.66
CA THR A 51 10.95 4.93 -0.79
C THR A 51 9.87 4.04 -1.39
N LYS A 52 9.58 4.24 -2.68
CA LYS A 52 8.62 3.42 -3.40
C LYS A 52 9.01 1.94 -3.36
N SER A 53 10.29 1.65 -3.56
CA SER A 53 10.79 0.27 -3.51
C SER A 53 10.59 -0.35 -2.14
N GLU A 54 10.82 0.40 -1.08
CA GLU A 54 10.60 -0.07 0.28
C GLU A 54 9.13 -0.37 0.55
N ILE A 55 8.23 0.50 0.08
CA ILE A 55 6.78 0.28 0.22
C ILE A 55 6.37 -0.99 -0.54
N GLN A 56 6.83 -1.17 -1.77
CA GLN A 56 6.52 -2.35 -2.55
C GLN A 56 7.03 -3.63 -1.89
N LYS A 57 8.22 -3.56 -1.31
CA LYS A 57 8.79 -4.70 -0.58
C LYS A 57 7.94 -5.06 0.63
N VAL A 58 7.52 -4.06 1.40
CA VAL A 58 6.65 -4.29 2.56
C VAL A 58 5.38 -4.98 2.13
N ILE A 59 4.73 -4.49 1.08
CA ILE A 59 3.49 -5.06 0.58
C ILE A 59 3.69 -6.51 0.14
N SER A 60 4.81 -6.82 -0.51
CA SER A 60 5.07 -8.16 -0.99
C SER A 60 5.37 -9.16 0.13
N GLU A 61 5.75 -8.68 1.30
CA GLU A 61 6.10 -9.52 2.45
C GLU A 61 4.96 -9.72 3.44
N LEU A 62 3.80 -9.14 3.18
CA LEU A 62 2.65 -9.26 4.10
C LEU A 62 2.03 -10.65 4.11
#